data_2c1e1a69c1080d3fb998704ef91e0212
#
_entry.id   2c1e1a69c1080d3fb998704ef91e0212
#
_cell.length_a   1.000
_cell.length_b   1.000
_cell.length_c   1.000
_cell.angle_alpha   90.00
_cell.angle_beta   90.00
_cell.angle_gamma   90.00
#
_symmetry.space_group_name_H-M   'P 1'
#
loop_
_entity.id
_entity.type
_entity.pdbx_description
1 polymer ?
#
loop_
_entity_poly.entity_id
_entity_poly.type
_entity_poly.pdbx_seq_one_letter_code
_entity_poly.pdbx_strand_id
1 'polypeptide(L)'
;MALTINTNMSSLQAQHALNSATNSLNSSIKKMTTGYKINSASDDAAGYAVATKMETNLNSVSIAESNVQLGSSMLSTVEQNYGLVSDHLQRIRDLTEQAANGTYSSDSLKAIQSEIGQRLKEIDRVTNSTEYNGIYLLKGTGSSATSGINLQVGITSSSNSVINLDKSLFASTLSSSLTWKNLANVKNADGDFVSTKITTAATMLTNDDFATECAGLSVDGTNGATQMLAVIDSAISNITQRTTTVGVYQNRIDSANDALTVQSDNLTSSLSTVRDTDVASESSKYLSAQILQQASATLLSTANQTPSIALNLL
;
A
#
# COMPACT_ATOMS: atom_id res chain seq x y z
N MET A 1 -70.45 0.18 -28.13
CA MET A 1 -69.44 -0.42 -29.01
C MET A 1 -70.10 -1.46 -29.87
N ALA A 2 -69.86 -1.49 -31.17
CA ALA A 2 -70.44 -2.55 -32.01
C ALA A 2 -69.83 -3.90 -31.63
N LEU A 3 -70.64 -4.91 -31.40
CA LEU A 3 -70.21 -6.30 -31.14
C LEU A 3 -69.73 -6.87 -32.50
N THR A 4 -68.39 -6.99 -32.62
CA THR A 4 -67.70 -7.59 -33.77
C THR A 4 -67.21 -8.99 -33.35
N ILE A 5 -67.61 -10.01 -34.16
CA ILE A 5 -67.30 -11.43 -33.85
C ILE A 5 -65.83 -11.77 -34.26
N ASN A 6 -65.33 -11.18 -35.35
CA ASN A 6 -63.99 -11.50 -35.89
C ASN A 6 -62.85 -10.78 -35.22
N THR A 7 -63.10 -9.66 -34.56
CA THR A 7 -62.05 -8.89 -33.86
C THR A 7 -62.53 -8.45 -32.48
N ASN A 8 -62.03 -9.09 -31.43
CA ASN A 8 -62.39 -8.73 -30.06
C ASN A 8 -61.36 -7.70 -29.52
N MET A 9 -61.66 -6.40 -29.77
CA MET A 9 -60.79 -5.30 -29.30
C MET A 9 -60.63 -5.23 -27.80
N SER A 10 -61.66 -5.63 -27.03
CA SER A 10 -61.60 -5.65 -25.57
C SER A 10 -60.63 -6.73 -25.06
N SER A 11 -60.63 -7.91 -25.70
CA SER A 11 -59.68 -8.99 -25.40
C SER A 11 -58.26 -8.59 -25.75
N LEU A 12 -58.01 -7.94 -26.91
CA LEU A 12 -56.69 -7.47 -27.33
C LEU A 12 -56.15 -6.40 -26.36
N GLN A 13 -57.02 -5.47 -25.93
CA GLN A 13 -56.63 -4.44 -24.95
C GLN A 13 -56.31 -5.06 -23.56
N ALA A 14 -57.08 -6.03 -23.11
CA ALA A 14 -56.82 -6.77 -21.88
C ALA A 14 -55.49 -7.57 -21.95
N GLN A 15 -55.22 -8.17 -23.12
CA GLN A 15 -53.95 -8.88 -23.37
C GLN A 15 -52.72 -7.93 -23.34
N HIS A 16 -52.85 -6.74 -23.94
CA HIS A 16 -51.79 -5.72 -23.84
C HIS A 16 -51.57 -5.25 -22.40
N ALA A 17 -52.64 -5.03 -21.64
CA ALA A 17 -52.55 -4.66 -20.25
C ALA A 17 -51.91 -5.77 -19.39
N LEU A 18 -52.27 -7.05 -19.63
CA LEU A 18 -51.66 -8.20 -18.96
C LEU A 18 -50.14 -8.29 -19.25
N ASN A 19 -49.77 -8.16 -20.51
CA ASN A 19 -48.36 -8.21 -20.91
C ASN A 19 -47.57 -7.05 -20.28
N SER A 20 -48.12 -5.83 -20.27
CA SER A 20 -47.50 -4.67 -19.63
C SER A 20 -47.33 -4.84 -18.13
N ALA A 21 -48.35 -5.33 -17.45
CA ALA A 21 -48.31 -5.61 -15.99
C ALA A 21 -47.28 -6.72 -15.66
N THR A 22 -47.22 -7.77 -16.49
CA THR A 22 -46.26 -8.87 -16.32
C THR A 22 -44.82 -8.37 -16.51
N ASN A 23 -44.57 -7.52 -17.51
CA ASN A 23 -43.27 -6.94 -17.73
C ASN A 23 -42.86 -6.02 -16.58
N SER A 24 -43.78 -5.20 -16.07
CA SER A 24 -43.55 -4.35 -14.91
C SER A 24 -43.22 -5.16 -13.64
N LEU A 25 -44.00 -6.26 -13.43
CA LEU A 25 -43.78 -7.19 -12.32
C LEU A 25 -42.39 -7.82 -12.38
N ASN A 26 -41.99 -8.34 -13.54
CA ASN A 26 -40.67 -8.94 -13.74
C ASN A 26 -39.51 -7.92 -13.54
N SER A 27 -39.71 -6.67 -13.96
CA SER A 27 -38.75 -5.59 -13.74
C SER A 27 -38.60 -5.30 -12.25
N SER A 28 -39.70 -5.17 -11.52
CA SER A 28 -39.66 -4.94 -10.07
C SER A 28 -39.04 -6.12 -9.30
N ILE A 29 -39.34 -7.35 -9.68
CA ILE A 29 -38.71 -8.55 -9.12
C ILE A 29 -37.22 -8.49 -9.32
N LYS A 30 -36.75 -8.18 -10.54
CA LYS A 30 -35.31 -8.08 -10.85
C LYS A 30 -34.63 -7.05 -9.98
N LYS A 31 -35.21 -5.84 -9.85
CA LYS A 31 -34.67 -4.76 -9.03
C LYS A 31 -34.63 -5.12 -7.54
N MET A 32 -35.66 -5.74 -7.03
CA MET A 32 -35.74 -6.19 -5.62
C MET A 32 -34.73 -7.32 -5.32
N THR A 33 -34.57 -8.26 -6.27
CA THR A 33 -33.66 -9.41 -6.10
C THR A 33 -32.20 -8.99 -6.15
N THR A 34 -31.86 -8.05 -7.00
CA THR A 34 -30.46 -7.54 -7.14
C THR A 34 -30.13 -6.42 -6.16
N GLY A 35 -31.14 -5.72 -5.64
CA GLY A 35 -30.98 -4.50 -4.86
C GLY A 35 -30.64 -3.26 -5.72
N TYR A 36 -30.55 -3.41 -7.04
CA TYR A 36 -30.16 -2.33 -7.94
C TYR A 36 -31.33 -1.85 -8.80
N LYS A 37 -31.52 -0.52 -8.91
CA LYS A 37 -32.49 0.08 -9.83
C LYS A 37 -32.02 0.04 -11.29
N ILE A 38 -30.68 0.05 -11.52
CA ILE A 38 -30.04 -0.06 -12.82
C ILE A 38 -29.30 -1.39 -12.90
N ASN A 39 -29.86 -2.37 -13.58
CA ASN A 39 -29.28 -3.69 -13.76
C ASN A 39 -28.60 -3.89 -15.13
N SER A 40 -29.03 -3.13 -16.12
CA SER A 40 -28.55 -3.24 -17.50
C SER A 40 -28.53 -1.88 -18.16
N ALA A 41 -27.74 -1.74 -19.23
CA ALA A 41 -27.71 -0.51 -20.02
C ALA A 41 -29.06 -0.15 -20.67
N SER A 42 -29.99 -1.13 -20.79
CA SER A 42 -31.34 -0.87 -21.27
C SER A 42 -32.23 -0.17 -20.25
N ASP A 43 -31.91 -0.27 -18.94
CA ASP A 43 -32.67 0.40 -17.89
C ASP A 43 -32.33 1.90 -17.84
N ASP A 44 -31.04 2.23 -17.90
CA ASP A 44 -30.48 3.60 -18.00
C ASP A 44 -29.04 3.52 -18.51
N ALA A 45 -28.82 3.89 -19.77
CA ALA A 45 -27.49 3.82 -20.40
C ALA A 45 -26.48 4.81 -19.77
N ALA A 46 -26.94 6.01 -19.40
CA ALA A 46 -26.09 7.03 -18.80
C ALA A 46 -25.71 6.67 -17.36
N GLY A 47 -26.71 6.31 -16.55
CA GLY A 47 -26.53 5.86 -15.16
C GLY A 47 -25.66 4.60 -15.08
N TYR A 48 -25.86 3.65 -16.00
CA TYR A 48 -25.04 2.44 -16.07
C TYR A 48 -23.57 2.73 -16.37
N ALA A 49 -23.29 3.63 -17.33
CA ALA A 49 -21.92 4.02 -17.66
C ALA A 49 -21.21 4.73 -16.47
N VAL A 50 -21.93 5.60 -15.77
CA VAL A 50 -21.42 6.29 -14.58
C VAL A 50 -21.14 5.28 -13.43
N ALA A 51 -22.11 4.38 -13.18
CA ALA A 51 -21.99 3.35 -12.14
C ALA A 51 -20.79 2.41 -12.41
N THR A 52 -20.62 1.95 -13.66
CA THR A 52 -19.49 1.10 -14.04
C THR A 52 -18.15 1.81 -13.87
N LYS A 53 -18.08 3.10 -14.18
CA LYS A 53 -16.86 3.89 -13.96
C LYS A 53 -16.56 4.05 -12.47
N MET A 54 -17.58 4.31 -11.64
CA MET A 54 -17.43 4.40 -10.18
C MET A 54 -16.98 3.07 -9.59
N GLU A 55 -17.55 1.95 -10.02
CA GLU A 55 -17.17 0.61 -9.60
C GLU A 55 -15.71 0.28 -9.99
N THR A 56 -15.28 0.65 -11.20
CA THR A 56 -13.89 0.52 -11.62
C THR A 56 -12.95 1.36 -10.74
N ASN A 57 -13.34 2.59 -10.42
CA ASN A 57 -12.56 3.45 -9.53
C ASN A 57 -12.50 2.87 -8.11
N LEU A 58 -13.61 2.35 -7.59
CA LEU A 58 -13.68 1.72 -6.26
C LEU A 58 -12.75 0.50 -6.17
N ASN A 59 -12.76 -0.35 -7.19
CA ASN A 59 -11.83 -1.48 -7.28
C ASN A 59 -10.37 -1.00 -7.32
N SER A 60 -10.09 0.09 -8.03
CA SER A 60 -8.74 0.67 -8.10
C SER A 60 -8.31 1.26 -6.76
N VAL A 61 -9.23 1.88 -5.99
CA VAL A 61 -8.97 2.37 -4.63
C VAL A 61 -8.61 1.20 -3.72
N SER A 62 -9.38 0.10 -3.75
CA SER A 62 -9.11 -1.09 -2.93
C SER A 62 -7.73 -1.71 -3.22
N ILE A 63 -7.29 -1.71 -4.49
CA ILE A 63 -5.94 -2.14 -4.85
C ILE A 63 -4.89 -1.16 -4.32
N ALA A 64 -5.17 0.15 -4.40
CA ALA A 64 -4.26 1.18 -3.87
C ALA A 64 -4.12 1.08 -2.35
N GLU A 65 -5.20 0.83 -1.60
CA GLU A 65 -5.17 0.55 -0.16
C GLU A 65 -4.30 -0.69 0.16
N SER A 66 -4.45 -1.76 -0.62
CA SER A 66 -3.61 -2.95 -0.48
C SER A 66 -2.13 -2.64 -0.73
N ASN A 67 -1.81 -1.82 -1.74
CA ASN A 67 -0.45 -1.38 -2.02
C ASN A 67 0.14 -0.53 -0.87
N VAL A 68 -0.66 0.36 -0.29
CA VAL A 68 -0.32 1.17 0.88
C VAL A 68 0.03 0.27 2.07
N GLN A 69 -0.78 -0.74 2.33
CA GLN A 69 -0.54 -1.71 3.40
C GLN A 69 0.76 -2.49 3.21
N LEU A 70 1.03 -2.95 1.98
CA LEU A 70 2.29 -3.62 1.64
C LEU A 70 3.48 -2.69 1.80
N GLY A 71 3.35 -1.43 1.37
CA GLY A 71 4.37 -0.40 1.53
C GLY A 71 4.67 -0.09 3.00
N SER A 72 3.65 0.03 3.84
CA SER A 72 3.78 0.22 5.29
C SER A 72 4.49 -0.95 5.95
N SER A 73 4.11 -2.19 5.61
CA SER A 73 4.76 -3.40 6.14
C SER A 73 6.24 -3.49 5.74
N MET A 74 6.57 -3.10 4.51
CA MET A 74 7.95 -3.04 4.03
C MET A 74 8.76 -2.00 4.80
N LEU A 75 8.22 -0.79 5.00
CA LEU A 75 8.90 0.26 5.75
C LEU A 75 9.09 -0.11 7.23
N SER A 76 8.11 -0.77 7.86
CA SER A 76 8.25 -1.30 9.22
C SER A 76 9.37 -2.33 9.31
N THR A 77 9.55 -3.16 8.29
CA THR A 77 10.68 -4.10 8.23
C THR A 77 12.01 -3.36 8.14
N VAL A 78 12.11 -2.29 7.34
CA VAL A 78 13.31 -1.44 7.24
C VAL A 78 13.61 -0.78 8.59
N GLU A 79 12.61 -0.19 9.23
CA GLU A 79 12.74 0.51 10.51
C GLU A 79 13.27 -0.41 11.60
N GLN A 80 12.67 -1.59 11.76
CA GLN A 80 13.11 -2.57 12.78
C GLN A 80 14.57 -2.98 12.56
N ASN A 81 14.98 -3.23 11.33
CA ASN A 81 16.36 -3.61 11.04
C ASN A 81 17.34 -2.44 11.19
N TYR A 82 16.91 -1.19 10.93
CA TYR A 82 17.72 -0.02 11.28
C TYR A 82 17.89 0.12 12.81
N GLY A 83 16.85 -0.20 13.59
CA GLY A 83 16.96 -0.28 15.04
C GLY A 83 18.04 -1.26 15.50
N LEU A 84 18.02 -2.50 14.97
CA LEU A 84 19.03 -3.51 15.28
C LEU A 84 20.44 -3.07 14.90
N VAL A 85 20.62 -2.45 13.72
CA VAL A 85 21.92 -1.92 13.28
C VAL A 85 22.37 -0.80 14.22
N SER A 86 21.48 0.09 14.64
CA SER A 86 21.77 1.18 15.58
C SER A 86 22.24 0.64 16.93
N ASP A 87 21.56 -0.39 17.47
CA ASP A 87 21.94 -1.01 18.73
C ASP A 87 23.34 -1.62 18.69
N HIS A 88 23.67 -2.30 17.58
CA HIS A 88 25.01 -2.82 17.37
C HIS A 88 26.06 -1.72 17.25
N LEU A 89 25.77 -0.62 16.54
CA LEU A 89 26.69 0.52 16.41
C LEU A 89 26.89 1.23 17.76
N GLN A 90 25.86 1.40 18.58
CA GLN A 90 25.97 1.95 19.93
C GLN A 90 26.88 1.08 20.80
N ARG A 91 26.72 -0.22 20.75
CA ARG A 91 27.57 -1.14 21.51
C ARG A 91 29.03 -1.11 21.01
N ILE A 92 29.24 -0.99 19.70
CA ILE A 92 30.58 -0.81 19.14
C ILE A 92 31.20 0.49 19.63
N ARG A 93 30.39 1.57 19.71
CA ARG A 93 30.82 2.86 20.27
C ARG A 93 31.29 2.71 21.71
N ASP A 94 30.50 2.06 22.57
CA ASP A 94 30.86 1.82 23.99
C ASP A 94 32.15 1.03 24.12
N LEU A 95 32.32 -0.02 23.32
CA LEU A 95 33.53 -0.84 23.28
C LEU A 95 34.77 -0.03 22.81
N THR A 96 34.56 0.86 21.83
CA THR A 96 35.60 1.71 21.32
C THR A 96 36.03 2.77 22.35
N GLU A 97 35.06 3.32 23.11
CA GLU A 97 35.32 4.22 24.21
C GLU A 97 36.11 3.54 25.35
N GLN A 98 35.76 2.29 25.64
CA GLN A 98 36.53 1.45 26.57
C GLN A 98 37.95 1.23 26.05
N ALA A 99 38.13 0.93 24.78
CA ALA A 99 39.46 0.72 24.19
C ALA A 99 40.31 2.00 24.17
N ALA A 100 39.68 3.17 24.11
CA ALA A 100 40.35 4.47 24.18
C ALA A 100 40.94 4.78 25.57
N ASN A 101 40.48 4.07 26.60
CA ASN A 101 41.01 4.22 27.96
C ASN A 101 42.34 3.46 28.09
N GLY A 102 43.45 4.18 28.33
CA GLY A 102 44.79 3.64 28.43
C GLY A 102 45.07 2.69 29.62
N THR A 103 44.06 2.31 30.40
CA THR A 103 44.17 1.37 31.54
C THR A 103 44.04 -0.12 31.15
N TYR A 104 43.68 -0.42 29.93
CA TYR A 104 43.48 -1.80 29.47
C TYR A 104 44.81 -2.42 28.95
N SER A 105 45.01 -3.70 29.33
CA SER A 105 46.13 -4.50 28.82
C SER A 105 45.92 -4.87 27.34
N SER A 106 47.01 -5.24 26.68
CA SER A 106 46.94 -5.65 25.27
C SER A 106 45.99 -6.83 25.03
N ASP A 107 45.89 -7.79 25.96
CA ASP A 107 44.98 -8.91 25.84
C ASP A 107 43.51 -8.50 26.02
N SER A 108 43.27 -7.52 26.91
CA SER A 108 41.92 -6.94 27.06
C SER A 108 41.48 -6.17 25.78
N LEU A 109 42.43 -5.43 25.16
CA LEU A 109 42.16 -4.73 23.88
C LEU A 109 41.87 -5.70 22.75
N LYS A 110 42.57 -6.85 22.67
CA LYS A 110 42.24 -7.93 21.70
C LYS A 110 40.85 -8.53 21.91
N ALA A 111 40.42 -8.71 23.18
CA ALA A 111 39.08 -9.18 23.47
C ALA A 111 38.00 -8.18 23.01
N ILE A 112 38.21 -6.87 23.28
CA ILE A 112 37.31 -5.80 22.80
C ILE A 112 37.25 -5.78 21.26
N GLN A 113 38.42 -5.87 20.62
CA GLN A 113 38.48 -5.94 19.14
C GLN A 113 37.67 -7.14 18.59
N SER A 114 37.84 -8.30 19.19
CA SER A 114 37.10 -9.50 18.77
C SER A 114 35.58 -9.28 18.90
N GLU A 115 35.10 -8.66 19.98
CA GLU A 115 33.67 -8.33 20.15
C GLU A 115 33.21 -7.33 19.08
N ILE A 116 33.95 -6.27 18.82
CA ILE A 116 33.67 -5.30 17.76
C ILE A 116 33.57 -6.00 16.40
N GLY A 117 34.54 -6.86 16.07
CA GLY A 117 34.54 -7.63 14.84
C GLY A 117 33.30 -8.54 14.67
N GLN A 118 32.86 -9.20 15.75
CA GLN A 118 31.64 -10.01 15.70
C GLN A 118 30.38 -9.16 15.50
N ARG A 119 30.31 -7.99 16.13
CA ARG A 119 29.17 -7.08 15.96
C ARG A 119 29.09 -6.48 14.55
N LEU A 120 30.24 -6.16 13.95
CA LEU A 120 30.28 -5.75 12.54
C LEU A 120 29.80 -6.85 11.59
N LYS A 121 30.23 -8.10 11.83
CA LYS A 121 29.71 -9.26 11.07
C LYS A 121 28.21 -9.44 11.24
N GLU A 122 27.67 -9.15 12.42
CA GLU A 122 26.22 -9.24 12.67
C GLU A 122 25.47 -8.14 11.92
N ILE A 123 26.00 -6.91 11.87
CA ILE A 123 25.44 -5.85 11.01
C ILE A 123 25.42 -6.29 9.54
N ASP A 124 26.52 -6.88 9.06
CA ASP A 124 26.59 -7.39 7.69
C ASP A 124 25.61 -8.53 7.45
N ARG A 125 25.41 -9.43 8.43
CA ARG A 125 24.42 -10.50 8.36
C ARG A 125 23.00 -9.93 8.25
N VAL A 126 22.64 -9.01 9.15
CA VAL A 126 21.31 -8.34 9.14
C VAL A 126 21.10 -7.65 7.81
N THR A 127 22.08 -6.87 7.35
CA THR A 127 22.01 -6.15 6.07
C THR A 127 21.79 -7.08 4.87
N ASN A 128 22.49 -8.22 4.83
CA ASN A 128 22.39 -9.17 3.74
C ASN A 128 21.14 -10.05 3.80
N SER A 129 20.57 -10.27 4.99
CA SER A 129 19.38 -11.10 5.21
C SER A 129 18.08 -10.31 5.14
N THR A 130 18.13 -8.98 5.23
CA THR A 130 16.93 -8.15 5.20
C THR A 130 16.40 -8.05 3.78
N GLU A 131 15.35 -8.82 3.50
CA GLU A 131 14.62 -8.79 2.25
C GLU A 131 13.11 -8.72 2.49
N TYR A 132 12.38 -8.19 1.53
CA TYR A 132 10.94 -8.17 1.49
C TYR A 132 10.48 -8.60 0.09
N ASN A 133 9.82 -9.73 -0.01
CA ASN A 133 9.34 -10.30 -1.27
C ASN A 133 10.44 -10.38 -2.36
N GLY A 134 11.65 -10.84 -1.98
CA GLY A 134 12.80 -10.96 -2.89
C GLY A 134 13.54 -9.65 -3.19
N ILE A 135 13.13 -8.52 -2.58
CA ILE A 135 13.79 -7.24 -2.71
C ILE A 135 14.68 -7.02 -1.48
N TYR A 136 16.00 -6.94 -1.69
CA TYR A 136 16.92 -6.59 -0.62
C TYR A 136 16.77 -5.11 -0.27
N LEU A 137 16.49 -4.84 1.02
CA LEU A 137 16.16 -3.50 1.46
C LEU A 137 17.38 -2.71 1.97
N LEU A 138 18.38 -3.38 2.53
CA LEU A 138 19.52 -2.74 3.20
C LEU A 138 20.86 -2.98 2.50
N LYS A 139 20.91 -3.84 1.50
CA LYS A 139 22.13 -4.26 0.84
C LYS A 139 22.73 -3.23 -0.12
N GLY A 140 21.93 -2.27 -0.55
CA GLY A 140 22.35 -1.25 -1.52
C GLY A 140 22.62 -1.80 -2.92
N THR A 141 22.00 -2.93 -3.27
CA THR A 141 22.09 -3.57 -4.59
C THR A 141 20.72 -3.77 -5.20
N GLY A 142 20.66 -3.77 -6.54
CA GLY A 142 19.41 -3.95 -7.27
C GLY A 142 18.72 -2.64 -7.66
N SER A 143 17.52 -2.76 -8.21
CA SER A 143 16.74 -1.63 -8.74
C SER A 143 16.36 -0.62 -7.66
N SER A 144 16.06 -1.07 -6.45
CA SER A 144 15.69 -0.23 -5.30
C SER A 144 16.82 0.73 -4.87
N ALA A 145 18.06 0.25 -4.92
CA ALA A 145 19.23 1.08 -4.58
C ALA A 145 19.59 2.11 -5.66
N THR A 146 19.16 1.87 -6.90
CA THR A 146 19.50 2.76 -8.03
C THR A 146 18.42 3.80 -8.28
N SER A 147 17.13 3.41 -8.17
CA SER A 147 15.98 4.24 -8.57
C SER A 147 14.98 4.52 -7.45
N GLY A 148 15.15 3.89 -6.26
CA GLY A 148 14.12 3.88 -5.23
C GLY A 148 12.99 2.89 -5.55
N ILE A 149 11.94 2.90 -4.74
CA ILE A 149 10.75 2.07 -4.93
C ILE A 149 9.55 2.98 -5.12
N ASN A 150 8.82 2.77 -6.20
CA ASN A 150 7.60 3.48 -6.50
C ASN A 150 6.40 2.73 -5.90
N LEU A 151 5.70 3.36 -4.98
CA LEU A 151 4.47 2.84 -4.39
C LEU A 151 3.28 3.54 -5.04
N GLN A 152 2.45 2.78 -5.76
CA GLN A 152 1.24 3.29 -6.37
C GLN A 152 0.14 3.40 -5.29
N VAL A 153 -0.18 4.64 -4.90
CA VAL A 153 -1.14 4.97 -3.85
C VAL A 153 -2.40 5.67 -4.38
N GLY A 154 -2.52 5.85 -5.67
CA GLY A 154 -3.67 6.50 -6.28
C GLY A 154 -4.19 5.74 -7.49
N ILE A 155 -5.37 6.12 -7.96
CA ILE A 155 -6.12 5.45 -9.03
C ILE A 155 -5.74 5.90 -10.44
N THR A 156 -4.86 6.89 -10.56
CA THR A 156 -4.47 7.46 -11.87
C THR A 156 -3.01 7.14 -12.19
N SER A 157 -2.66 7.18 -13.45
CA SER A 157 -1.27 7.03 -13.94
C SER A 157 -0.41 8.28 -13.76
N SER A 158 -0.90 9.30 -13.06
CA SER A 158 -0.15 10.54 -12.84
C SER A 158 0.93 10.35 -11.76
N SER A 159 1.99 11.16 -11.84
CA SER A 159 3.05 11.17 -10.83
C SER A 159 2.55 11.49 -9.41
N ASN A 160 1.41 12.18 -9.29
CA ASN A 160 0.78 12.49 -8.00
C ASN A 160 0.14 11.25 -7.33
N SER A 161 -0.08 10.18 -8.08
CA SER A 161 -0.62 8.91 -7.57
C SER A 161 0.46 7.95 -7.09
N VAL A 162 1.73 8.36 -7.10
CA VAL A 162 2.88 7.54 -6.74
C VAL A 162 3.64 8.19 -5.60
N ILE A 163 3.91 7.44 -4.53
CA ILE A 163 4.90 7.80 -3.53
C ILE A 163 6.22 7.13 -3.94
N ASN A 164 7.20 7.94 -4.34
CA ASN A 164 8.55 7.46 -4.59
C ASN A 164 9.30 7.40 -3.25
N LEU A 165 9.68 6.20 -2.85
CA LEU A 165 10.57 5.96 -1.71
C LEU A 165 12.00 6.19 -2.17
N ASP A 166 12.66 7.17 -1.58
CA ASP A 166 13.99 7.59 -2.00
C ASP A 166 15.00 6.44 -1.90
N LYS A 167 15.90 6.37 -2.89
CA LYS A 167 16.98 5.37 -2.94
C LYS A 167 17.91 5.41 -1.71
N SER A 168 17.99 6.54 -1.02
CA SER A 168 18.81 6.67 0.19
C SER A 168 18.35 5.74 1.32
N LEU A 169 17.06 5.39 1.37
CA LEU A 169 16.50 4.41 2.30
C LEU A 169 17.01 2.99 2.06
N PHE A 170 17.35 2.68 0.82
CA PHE A 170 17.80 1.34 0.41
C PHE A 170 19.30 1.29 0.15
N ALA A 171 20.03 2.37 0.49
CA ALA A 171 21.46 2.41 0.37
C ALA A 171 22.10 1.42 1.34
N SER A 172 23.25 0.86 0.94
CA SER A 172 23.97 -0.14 1.71
C SER A 172 24.19 0.28 3.17
N THR A 173 23.84 -0.61 4.09
CA THR A 173 24.16 -0.52 5.52
C THR A 173 25.25 -1.51 5.92
N LEU A 174 25.94 -2.14 4.95
CA LEU A 174 27.10 -2.97 5.23
C LEU A 174 28.13 -2.19 6.04
N SER A 175 28.78 -2.85 6.98
CA SER A 175 29.79 -2.25 7.86
C SER A 175 30.84 -1.46 7.06
N SER A 176 31.27 -2.00 5.93
CA SER A 176 32.17 -1.33 4.99
C SER A 176 31.61 -0.05 4.39
N SER A 177 30.32 0.03 4.14
CA SER A 177 29.66 1.20 3.53
C SER A 177 29.33 2.30 4.54
N LEU A 178 28.93 1.92 5.76
CA LEU A 178 28.63 2.85 6.85
C LEU A 178 29.88 3.55 7.38
N THR A 179 30.95 2.78 7.53
CA THR A 179 32.18 3.27 8.15
C THR A 179 33.12 3.99 7.18
N TRP A 180 33.18 3.57 5.91
CA TRP A 180 34.20 4.03 4.97
C TRP A 180 33.75 5.19 4.08
N LYS A 181 32.51 5.24 3.65
CA LYS A 181 32.06 6.29 2.74
C LYS A 181 31.97 7.67 3.42
N ASN A 182 31.76 7.67 4.74
CA ASN A 182 31.66 8.92 5.51
C ASN A 182 33.03 9.46 5.99
N LEU A 183 34.02 8.62 6.01
CA LEU A 183 35.36 9.02 6.37
C LEU A 183 36.05 9.89 5.32
N ALA A 184 35.64 9.79 4.07
CA ALA A 184 36.15 10.71 3.01
C ALA A 184 35.84 12.20 3.30
N ASN A 185 34.90 12.47 4.24
CA ASN A 185 34.48 13.82 4.61
C ASN A 185 34.94 14.25 6.01
N VAL A 186 35.63 13.39 6.77
CA VAL A 186 36.13 13.75 8.09
C VAL A 186 37.50 14.50 7.86
N LYS A 187 37.55 15.75 8.31
CA LYS A 187 38.74 16.56 8.31
C LYS A 187 39.40 16.43 9.69
N ASN A 188 40.73 16.27 9.70
CA ASN A 188 41.50 16.41 10.94
C ASN A 188 41.52 17.89 11.42
N ALA A 189 42.07 18.15 12.60
CA ALA A 189 42.12 19.48 13.20
C ALA A 189 42.80 20.53 12.28
N ASP A 190 43.63 20.08 11.34
CA ASP A 190 44.36 20.92 10.37
C ASP A 190 43.58 21.15 9.06
N GLY A 191 42.35 20.60 8.93
CA GLY A 191 41.50 20.81 7.76
C GLY A 191 41.73 19.88 6.58
N ASP A 192 42.64 18.92 6.68
CA ASP A 192 42.93 17.93 5.64
C ASP A 192 42.02 16.71 5.70
N PHE A 193 41.67 16.20 4.52
CA PHE A 193 40.84 14.98 4.43
C PHE A 193 41.60 13.73 4.90
N VAL A 194 41.07 13.04 5.89
CA VAL A 194 41.66 11.86 6.53
C VAL A 194 41.62 10.60 5.61
N SER A 195 41.14 10.73 4.38
CA SER A 195 40.82 9.62 3.46
C SER A 195 41.99 8.68 3.13
N THR A 196 43.22 9.14 3.20
CA THR A 196 44.41 8.34 2.79
C THR A 196 44.90 7.41 3.90
N LYS A 197 44.64 7.73 5.18
CA LYS A 197 45.09 6.93 6.33
C LYS A 197 44.05 5.93 6.84
N ILE A 198 42.85 6.05 6.41
CA ILE A 198 41.71 5.25 6.93
C ILE A 198 41.46 3.98 6.11
N THR A 199 42.00 3.87 4.91
CA THR A 199 42.13 2.55 4.25
C THR A 199 42.89 1.58 5.16
N THR A 200 43.77 2.08 5.98
CA THR A 200 44.51 1.31 6.98
C THR A 200 43.61 0.89 8.17
N ALA A 201 42.67 1.74 8.65
CA ALA A 201 41.80 1.39 9.75
C ALA A 201 40.75 0.30 9.34
N ALA A 202 40.35 0.25 8.05
CA ALA A 202 39.52 -0.83 7.51
C ALA A 202 40.23 -2.18 7.52
N THR A 203 41.50 -2.15 7.14
CA THR A 203 42.38 -3.33 7.18
C THR A 203 42.67 -3.73 8.63
N MET A 204 42.71 -2.76 9.56
CA MET A 204 42.94 -2.97 10.99
C MET A 204 41.82 -3.75 11.68
N LEU A 205 40.57 -3.53 11.30
CA LEU A 205 39.41 -4.27 11.85
C LEU A 205 39.38 -5.73 11.40
N THR A 206 40.09 -6.08 10.35
CA THR A 206 40.16 -7.45 9.78
C THR A 206 41.47 -8.17 10.05
N ASN A 207 42.54 -7.49 10.54
CA ASN A 207 43.82 -8.09 10.80
C ASN A 207 44.11 -8.28 12.31
N ASP A 208 44.87 -9.33 12.62
CA ASP A 208 45.30 -9.69 13.99
C ASP A 208 46.16 -8.64 14.70
N ASP A 209 46.52 -7.53 14.04
CA ASP A 209 47.45 -6.51 14.54
C ASP A 209 46.84 -5.25 15.18
N PHE A 210 45.49 -5.25 15.43
CA PHE A 210 44.83 -4.09 16.02
C PHE A 210 45.44 -3.60 17.34
N ALA A 211 45.94 -4.50 18.17
CA ALA A 211 46.57 -4.12 19.45
C ALA A 211 47.89 -3.43 19.26
N THR A 212 48.66 -3.79 18.22
CA THR A 212 49.95 -3.18 17.87
C THR A 212 49.76 -1.86 17.13
N GLU A 213 48.73 -1.78 16.30
CA GLU A 213 48.41 -0.59 15.52
C GLU A 213 47.63 0.48 16.32
N CYS A 214 46.75 0.07 17.26
CA CYS A 214 46.20 1.04 18.23
C CYS A 214 47.27 1.64 19.13
N ALA A 215 48.32 0.88 19.47
CA ALA A 215 49.48 1.40 20.19
C ALA A 215 50.47 2.19 19.30
N GLY A 216 50.46 1.94 17.99
CA GLY A 216 51.37 2.53 16.99
C GLY A 216 50.78 3.68 16.16
N LEU A 217 49.48 3.91 16.18
CA LEU A 217 48.80 5.05 15.54
C LEU A 217 48.86 6.32 16.42
N SER A 218 50.03 6.61 16.95
CA SER A 218 50.38 7.92 17.43
C SER A 218 50.94 8.73 16.26
N VAL A 219 50.06 9.20 15.38
CA VAL A 219 50.36 10.31 14.50
C VAL A 219 49.61 11.49 15.11
N ASP A 220 50.39 12.39 15.69
CA ASP A 220 49.97 13.66 16.32
C ASP A 220 49.01 13.55 17.53
N GLY A 221 49.26 12.58 18.44
CA GLY A 221 48.65 12.59 19.79
C GLY A 221 47.20 12.16 19.86
N THR A 222 46.59 11.70 18.76
CA THR A 222 45.23 11.13 18.73
C THR A 222 45.30 9.62 18.60
N ASN A 223 44.78 8.90 19.61
CA ASN A 223 44.68 7.46 19.60
C ASN A 223 43.74 6.97 18.48
N GLY A 224 44.05 5.88 17.79
CA GLY A 224 43.21 5.30 16.73
C GLY A 224 41.77 5.01 17.19
N ALA A 225 41.60 4.70 18.49
CA ALA A 225 40.27 4.54 19.10
C ALA A 225 39.45 5.84 19.07
N THR A 226 40.02 7.02 19.27
CA THR A 226 39.29 8.30 19.23
C THR A 226 38.86 8.66 17.80
N GLN A 227 39.68 8.32 16.80
CA GLN A 227 39.31 8.47 15.40
C GLN A 227 38.15 7.51 15.02
N MET A 228 38.18 6.28 15.52
CA MET A 228 37.09 5.31 15.31
C MET A 228 35.79 5.77 15.94
N LEU A 229 35.80 6.44 17.10
CA LEU A 229 34.60 7.02 17.70
C LEU A 229 33.91 8.00 16.74
N ALA A 230 34.62 8.90 16.12
CA ALA A 230 34.08 9.86 15.17
C ALA A 230 33.41 9.16 13.96
N VAL A 231 33.98 8.04 13.52
CA VAL A 231 33.42 7.21 12.44
C VAL A 231 32.13 6.58 12.85
N ILE A 232 32.09 5.98 14.04
CA ILE A 232 30.91 5.31 14.57
C ILE A 232 29.80 6.33 14.83
N ASP A 233 30.13 7.50 15.40
CA ASP A 233 29.16 8.58 15.60
C ASP A 233 28.56 9.07 14.26
N SER A 234 29.36 9.16 13.21
CA SER A 234 28.88 9.44 11.86
C SER A 234 27.97 8.34 11.31
N ALA A 235 28.31 7.06 11.54
CA ALA A 235 27.51 5.94 11.15
C ALA A 235 26.15 5.93 11.88
N ILE A 236 26.15 6.16 13.19
CA ILE A 236 24.93 6.28 14.00
C ILE A 236 24.06 7.43 13.49
N SER A 237 24.67 8.59 13.23
CA SER A 237 23.96 9.76 12.68
C SER A 237 23.27 9.42 11.34
N ASN A 238 23.96 8.72 10.45
CA ASN A 238 23.40 8.28 9.16
C ASN A 238 22.21 7.33 9.33
N ILE A 239 22.34 6.32 10.21
CA ILE A 239 21.23 5.39 10.48
C ILE A 239 20.05 6.15 11.09
N THR A 240 20.30 7.04 12.06
CA THR A 240 19.24 7.87 12.67
C THR A 240 18.53 8.73 11.62
N GLN A 241 19.27 9.35 10.71
CA GLN A 241 18.68 10.13 9.61
C GLN A 241 17.82 9.26 8.67
N ARG A 242 18.29 8.05 8.34
CA ARG A 242 17.53 7.11 7.53
C ARG A 242 16.25 6.65 8.25
N THR A 243 16.34 6.31 9.54
CA THR A 243 15.18 5.94 10.37
C THR A 243 14.17 7.08 10.42
N THR A 244 14.63 8.32 10.62
CA THR A 244 13.76 9.51 10.57
C THR A 244 13.07 9.64 9.22
N THR A 245 13.80 9.39 8.12
CA THR A 245 13.22 9.44 6.78
C THR A 245 12.18 8.33 6.56
N VAL A 246 12.43 7.12 7.10
CA VAL A 246 11.40 6.04 7.10
C VAL A 246 10.14 6.50 7.80
N GLY A 247 10.25 7.09 9.00
CA GLY A 247 9.09 7.62 9.73
C GLY A 247 8.32 8.70 8.97
N VAL A 248 9.01 9.58 8.22
CA VAL A 248 8.37 10.55 7.33
C VAL A 248 7.55 9.86 6.23
N TYR A 249 8.11 8.80 5.62
CA TYR A 249 7.38 8.05 4.59
C TYR A 249 6.21 7.24 5.18
N GLN A 250 6.35 6.69 6.38
CA GLN A 250 5.23 6.02 7.08
C GLN A 250 4.08 6.99 7.31
N ASN A 251 4.32 8.16 7.90
CA ASN A 251 3.30 9.19 8.08
C ASN A 251 2.64 9.61 6.76
N ARG A 252 3.40 9.65 5.68
CA ARG A 252 2.92 9.99 4.35
C ARG A 252 2.04 8.89 3.74
N ILE A 253 2.41 7.63 3.99
CA ILE A 253 1.64 6.45 3.60
C ILE A 253 0.34 6.38 4.40
N ASP A 254 0.38 6.64 5.70
CA ASP A 254 -0.81 6.67 6.56
C ASP A 254 -1.78 7.76 6.10
N SER A 255 -1.28 8.97 5.82
CA SER A 255 -2.11 10.04 5.26
C SER A 255 -2.73 9.69 3.90
N ALA A 256 -2.00 8.94 3.06
CA ALA A 256 -2.52 8.45 1.79
C ALA A 256 -3.61 7.39 2.00
N ASN A 257 -3.44 6.51 2.99
CA ASN A 257 -4.43 5.51 3.38
C ASN A 257 -5.73 6.17 3.84
N ASP A 258 -5.65 7.19 4.70
CA ASP A 258 -6.82 7.93 5.17
C ASP A 258 -7.56 8.62 4.01
N ALA A 259 -6.81 9.21 3.08
CA ALA A 259 -7.39 9.83 1.88
C ALA A 259 -8.08 8.80 0.96
N LEU A 260 -7.50 7.61 0.79
CA LEU A 260 -8.10 6.52 0.02
C LEU A 260 -9.38 6.01 0.68
N THR A 261 -9.40 5.85 2.01
CA THR A 261 -10.57 5.43 2.76
C THR A 261 -11.72 6.43 2.58
N VAL A 262 -11.46 7.74 2.74
CA VAL A 262 -12.45 8.79 2.48
C VAL A 262 -12.93 8.76 1.03
N GLN A 263 -12.04 8.52 0.07
CA GLN A 263 -12.40 8.40 -1.33
C GLN A 263 -13.26 7.18 -1.60
N SER A 264 -12.96 6.03 -0.98
CA SER A 264 -13.74 4.79 -1.03
C SER A 264 -15.18 5.01 -0.54
N ASP A 265 -15.32 5.65 0.63
CA ASP A 265 -16.62 5.96 1.23
C ASP A 265 -17.46 6.89 0.34
N ASN A 266 -16.85 7.93 -0.21
CA ASN A 266 -17.53 8.86 -1.11
C ASN A 266 -17.95 8.19 -2.43
N LEU A 267 -17.10 7.33 -3.00
CA LEU A 267 -17.43 6.57 -4.21
C LEU A 267 -18.53 5.57 -3.94
N THR A 268 -18.49 4.87 -2.80
CA THR A 268 -19.52 3.91 -2.38
C THR A 268 -20.87 4.62 -2.20
N SER A 269 -20.90 5.74 -1.49
CA SER A 269 -22.11 6.55 -1.32
C SER A 269 -22.67 7.07 -2.63
N SER A 270 -21.80 7.53 -3.53
CA SER A 270 -22.20 8.00 -4.86
C SER A 270 -22.72 6.86 -5.72
N LEU A 271 -22.08 5.70 -5.69
CA LEU A 271 -22.51 4.50 -6.41
C LEU A 271 -23.87 4.02 -5.92
N SER A 272 -24.10 3.99 -4.60
CA SER A 272 -25.39 3.68 -3.98
C SER A 272 -26.48 4.61 -4.48
N THR A 273 -26.22 5.93 -4.49
CA THR A 273 -27.18 6.93 -4.98
C THR A 273 -27.56 6.71 -6.45
N VAL A 274 -26.60 6.28 -7.29
CA VAL A 274 -26.82 6.05 -8.72
C VAL A 274 -27.47 4.69 -8.97
N ARG A 275 -27.09 3.61 -8.27
CA ARG A 275 -27.41 2.23 -8.65
C ARG A 275 -28.39 1.54 -7.72
N ASP A 276 -28.43 1.86 -6.43
CA ASP A 276 -29.24 1.14 -5.48
C ASP A 276 -30.72 1.47 -5.61
N THR A 277 -31.57 0.50 -5.31
CA THR A 277 -33.01 0.66 -5.33
C THR A 277 -33.55 0.93 -3.93
N ASP A 278 -34.53 1.83 -3.85
CA ASP A 278 -35.35 1.97 -2.66
C ASP A 278 -36.36 0.81 -2.62
N VAL A 279 -36.12 -0.14 -1.73
CA VAL A 279 -36.91 -1.36 -1.58
C VAL A 279 -38.36 -1.05 -1.20
N ALA A 280 -38.62 -0.01 -0.41
CA ALA A 280 -39.96 0.37 0.00
C ALA A 280 -40.81 0.87 -1.19
N SER A 281 -40.17 1.76 -2.01
CA SER A 281 -40.81 2.25 -3.24
C SER A 281 -41.01 1.14 -4.26
N GLU A 282 -40.02 0.26 -4.46
CA GLU A 282 -40.10 -0.81 -5.44
C GLU A 282 -41.09 -1.92 -5.02
N SER A 283 -41.23 -2.21 -3.70
CA SER A 283 -42.25 -3.11 -3.17
C SER A 283 -43.67 -2.60 -3.47
N SER A 284 -43.89 -1.30 -3.37
CA SER A 284 -45.18 -0.68 -3.72
C SER A 284 -45.48 -0.85 -5.20
N LYS A 285 -44.49 -0.70 -6.10
CA LYS A 285 -44.63 -0.93 -7.54
C LYS A 285 -44.87 -2.40 -7.86
N TYR A 286 -44.16 -3.30 -7.17
CA TYR A 286 -44.36 -4.74 -7.28
C TYR A 286 -45.81 -5.15 -6.95
N LEU A 287 -46.32 -4.70 -5.79
CA LEU A 287 -47.69 -4.98 -5.37
C LEU A 287 -48.71 -4.42 -6.38
N SER A 288 -48.52 -3.20 -6.84
CA SER A 288 -49.37 -2.59 -7.87
C SER A 288 -49.36 -3.39 -9.17
N ALA A 289 -48.16 -3.80 -9.64
CA ALA A 289 -48.03 -4.62 -10.84
C ALA A 289 -48.68 -6.01 -10.69
N GLN A 290 -48.55 -6.61 -9.51
CA GLN A 290 -49.18 -7.90 -9.19
C GLN A 290 -50.71 -7.81 -9.22
N ILE A 291 -51.27 -6.75 -8.61
CA ILE A 291 -52.73 -6.51 -8.62
C ILE A 291 -53.22 -6.26 -10.06
N LEU A 292 -52.49 -5.43 -10.83
CA LEU A 292 -52.81 -5.16 -12.23
C LEU A 292 -52.73 -6.41 -13.09
N GLN A 293 -51.77 -7.28 -12.87
CA GLN A 293 -51.68 -8.58 -13.57
C GLN A 293 -52.89 -9.45 -13.30
N GLN A 294 -53.29 -9.61 -12.04
CA GLN A 294 -54.44 -10.40 -11.66
C GLN A 294 -55.74 -9.79 -12.24
N ALA A 295 -55.91 -8.48 -12.12
CA ALA A 295 -57.08 -7.78 -12.69
C ALA A 295 -57.15 -7.91 -14.21
N SER A 296 -56.01 -7.76 -14.91
CA SER A 296 -55.95 -7.90 -16.38
C SER A 296 -56.23 -9.33 -16.83
N ALA A 297 -55.82 -10.34 -16.05
CA ALA A 297 -56.16 -11.76 -16.34
C ALA A 297 -57.65 -12.04 -16.20
N THR A 298 -58.29 -11.49 -15.16
CA THR A 298 -59.74 -11.62 -15.00
C THR A 298 -60.50 -10.86 -16.09
N LEU A 299 -60.07 -9.65 -16.43
CA LEU A 299 -60.69 -8.88 -17.53
C LEU A 299 -60.50 -9.59 -18.88
N LEU A 300 -59.37 -10.22 -19.14
CA LEU A 300 -59.15 -11.02 -20.35
C LEU A 300 -60.10 -12.21 -20.41
N SER A 301 -60.33 -12.90 -19.28
CA SER A 301 -61.29 -14.01 -19.19
C SER A 301 -62.73 -13.54 -19.49
N THR A 302 -63.17 -12.42 -18.89
CA THR A 302 -64.48 -11.85 -19.14
C THR A 302 -64.61 -11.32 -20.57
N ALA A 303 -63.62 -10.68 -21.12
CA ALA A 303 -63.59 -10.18 -22.51
C ALA A 303 -63.72 -11.33 -23.54
N ASN A 304 -63.11 -12.49 -23.25
CA ASN A 304 -63.23 -13.68 -24.10
C ASN A 304 -64.59 -14.34 -24.04
N GLN A 305 -65.43 -14.12 -23.00
CA GLN A 305 -66.74 -14.59 -22.88
C GLN A 305 -67.80 -13.73 -23.64
N THR A 306 -67.49 -12.48 -23.91
CA THR A 306 -68.39 -11.52 -24.55
C THR A 306 -68.85 -11.97 -25.94
N PRO A 307 -68.07 -12.56 -26.83
CA PRO A 307 -68.50 -13.07 -28.12
C PRO A 307 -69.50 -14.28 -27.98
N SER A 308 -69.35 -15.11 -26.96
CA SER A 308 -70.18 -16.26 -26.72
C SER A 308 -71.61 -15.86 -26.30
N ILE A 309 -71.72 -14.74 -25.57
CA ILE A 309 -73.01 -14.16 -25.19
C ILE A 309 -73.75 -13.65 -26.46
N ALA A 310 -73.00 -13.02 -27.38
CA ALA A 310 -73.57 -12.57 -28.66
C ALA A 310 -74.04 -13.73 -29.55
N LEU A 311 -73.35 -14.89 -29.51
CA LEU A 311 -73.68 -16.06 -30.24
C LEU A 311 -74.94 -16.74 -29.66
N ASN A 312 -75.20 -16.65 -28.34
CA ASN A 312 -76.39 -17.19 -27.68
C ASN A 312 -77.63 -16.31 -27.86
N LEU A 313 -77.49 -15.10 -28.39
CA LEU A 313 -78.55 -14.15 -28.67
C LEU A 313 -79.04 -14.20 -30.16
N LEU A 314 -78.34 -14.90 -30.99
CA LEU A 314 -78.66 -15.19 -32.39
C LEU A 314 -79.32 -16.50 -32.55
#